data_f9bf2dccea115afe6776920462ee86f2
#
_entry.id   f9bf2dccea115afe6776920462ee86f2
#
_cell.length_a   1.000
_cell.length_b   1.000
_cell.length_c   1.000
_cell.angle_alpha   90.00
_cell.angle_beta   90.00
_cell.angle_gamma   90.00
#
_symmetry.space_group_name_H-M   'P 1'
#
loop_
_entity.id
_entity.type
_entity.pdbx_description
1 polymer ?
#
loop_
_entity_poly.entity_id
_entity_poly.type
_entity_poly.pdbx_seq_one_letter_code
_entity_poly.pdbx_strand_id
1 'polypeptide(L)'
;MMGSVFKEFNNILGTINSAYHEAARKMNLSDSELDMLYVFDHYNGSCNQSALYKESGQTKSTINSAVKKMEKEGYLTLSAGTGRNTCVTLTEKGQELMNRTV
;
A
#
# COMPACT_ATOMS: atom_id res chain seq x y z
N MET A 1 -33.16 9.78 -8.42
CA MET A 1 -32.81 10.87 -7.52
C MET A 1 -31.37 10.80 -7.11
N MET A 2 -30.67 11.90 -7.25
CA MET A 2 -29.24 11.97 -6.97
C MET A 2 -28.90 11.58 -5.51
N GLY A 3 -29.74 11.94 -4.53
CA GLY A 3 -29.51 11.63 -3.12
C GLY A 3 -29.50 10.14 -2.80
N SER A 4 -30.39 9.36 -3.41
CA SER A 4 -30.48 7.92 -3.22
C SER A 4 -29.27 7.20 -3.79
N VAL A 5 -28.86 7.59 -5.00
CA VAL A 5 -27.70 7.01 -5.70
C VAL A 5 -26.43 7.30 -4.89
N PHE A 6 -26.30 8.54 -4.43
CA PHE A 6 -25.14 8.96 -3.64
C PHE A 6 -25.04 8.20 -2.32
N LYS A 7 -26.17 8.02 -1.64
CA LYS A 7 -26.23 7.28 -0.37
C LYS A 7 -25.83 5.81 -0.58
N GLU A 8 -26.32 5.19 -1.63
CA GLU A 8 -25.99 3.81 -1.97
C GLU A 8 -24.50 3.66 -2.28
N PHE A 9 -23.95 4.61 -3.03
CA PHE A 9 -22.52 4.67 -3.35
C PHE A 9 -21.67 4.75 -2.07
N ASN A 10 -22.05 5.60 -1.14
CA ASN A 10 -21.35 5.73 0.15
C ASN A 10 -21.43 4.46 0.99
N ASN A 11 -22.57 3.78 0.98
CA ASN A 11 -22.73 2.50 1.69
C ASN A 11 -21.80 1.43 1.12
N ILE A 12 -21.68 1.37 -0.20
CA ILE A 12 -20.78 0.43 -0.87
C ILE A 12 -19.33 0.74 -0.52
N LEU A 13 -18.92 2.00 -0.54
CA LEU A 13 -17.58 2.42 -0.15
C LEU A 13 -17.29 2.09 1.31
N GLY A 14 -18.25 2.30 2.21
CA GLY A 14 -18.09 1.97 3.61
C GLY A 14 -17.89 0.48 3.83
N THR A 15 -18.63 -0.35 3.09
CA THR A 15 -18.50 -1.80 3.15
C THR A 15 -17.14 -2.26 2.65
N ILE A 16 -16.66 -1.69 1.55
CA ILE A 16 -15.33 -1.99 0.99
C ILE A 16 -14.25 -1.61 1.99
N ASN A 17 -14.35 -0.43 2.61
CA ASN A 17 -13.38 0.02 3.60
C ASN A 17 -13.33 -0.92 4.82
N SER A 18 -14.48 -1.38 5.30
CA SER A 18 -14.54 -2.33 6.42
C SER A 18 -13.87 -3.65 6.10
N ALA A 19 -14.11 -4.18 4.91
CA ALA A 19 -13.47 -5.41 4.44
C ALA A 19 -11.96 -5.23 4.30
N TYR A 20 -11.53 -4.07 3.81
CA TYR A 20 -10.12 -3.71 3.64
C TYR A 20 -9.40 -3.68 4.98
N HIS A 21 -9.97 -3.01 5.99
CA HIS A 21 -9.39 -2.94 7.34
C HIS A 21 -9.30 -4.31 7.99
N GLU A 22 -10.32 -5.13 7.81
CA GLU A 22 -10.32 -6.48 8.35
C GLU A 22 -9.26 -7.35 7.70
N ALA A 23 -9.10 -7.26 6.38
CA ALA A 23 -8.06 -7.98 5.65
C ALA A 23 -6.66 -7.55 6.14
N ALA A 24 -6.43 -6.26 6.32
CA ALA A 24 -5.17 -5.74 6.83
C ALA A 24 -4.87 -6.30 8.21
N ARG A 25 -5.86 -6.35 9.09
CA ARG A 25 -5.72 -6.90 10.44
C ARG A 25 -5.35 -8.37 10.42
N LYS A 26 -6.01 -9.17 9.59
CA LYS A 26 -5.75 -10.61 9.46
C LYS A 26 -4.34 -10.89 8.96
N MET A 27 -3.81 -10.01 8.11
CA MET A 27 -2.46 -10.12 7.56
C MET A 27 -1.42 -9.50 8.49
N ASN A 28 -1.83 -8.93 9.63
CA ASN A 28 -0.98 -8.21 10.56
C ASN A 28 -0.29 -7.00 9.88
N LEU A 29 -1.03 -6.34 9.03
CA LEU A 29 -0.56 -5.17 8.29
C LEU A 29 -1.33 -3.93 8.73
N SER A 30 -0.68 -2.77 8.65
CA SER A 30 -1.36 -1.49 8.80
C SER A 30 -2.04 -1.13 7.47
N ASP A 31 -2.99 -0.20 7.52
CA ASP A 31 -3.65 0.30 6.31
C ASP A 31 -2.63 0.88 5.32
N SER A 32 -1.62 1.57 5.84
CA SER A 32 -0.56 2.15 5.02
C SER A 32 0.24 1.09 4.29
N GLU A 33 0.56 -0.01 4.96
CA GLU A 33 1.29 -1.13 4.36
C GLU A 33 0.48 -1.79 3.26
N LEU A 34 -0.83 -1.96 3.48
CA LEU A 34 -1.72 -2.54 2.48
C LEU A 34 -1.86 -1.62 1.26
N ASP A 35 -1.98 -0.31 1.49
CA ASP A 35 -2.01 0.68 0.41
C ASP A 35 -0.73 0.62 -0.42
N MET A 36 0.42 0.45 0.22
CA MET A 36 1.69 0.31 -0.46
C MET A 36 1.74 -0.94 -1.33
N LEU A 37 1.19 -2.05 -0.86
CA LEU A 37 1.15 -3.28 -1.65
C LEU A 37 0.33 -3.11 -2.93
N TYR A 38 -0.77 -2.37 -2.88
CA TYR A 38 -1.54 -2.04 -4.07
C TYR A 38 -0.74 -1.21 -5.06
N VAL A 39 0.04 -0.26 -4.58
CA VAL A 39 0.92 0.54 -5.45
C VAL A 39 2.00 -0.35 -6.07
N PHE A 40 2.61 -1.24 -5.29
CA PHE A 40 3.60 -2.19 -5.81
C PHE A 40 3.02 -3.09 -6.90
N ASP A 41 1.78 -3.53 -6.71
CA ASP A 41 1.10 -4.35 -7.73
C ASP A 41 1.00 -3.60 -9.05
N HIS A 42 0.68 -2.32 -8.99
CA HIS A 42 0.61 -1.46 -10.17
C HIS A 42 1.96 -1.32 -10.89
N TYR A 43 3.06 -1.32 -10.16
CA TYR A 43 4.42 -1.16 -10.68
C TYR A 43 5.21 -2.46 -10.75
N ASN A 44 4.57 -3.61 -10.66
CA ASN A 44 5.21 -4.93 -10.76
C ASN A 44 6.28 -5.16 -9.68
N GLY A 45 6.07 -4.59 -8.50
CA GLY A 45 6.90 -4.86 -7.32
C GLY A 45 8.09 -3.93 -7.12
N SER A 46 8.26 -2.92 -7.95
CA SER A 46 9.36 -1.96 -7.80
C SER A 46 8.94 -0.58 -8.25
N CYS A 47 9.21 0.42 -7.41
CA CYS A 47 8.91 1.80 -7.76
C CYS A 47 9.72 2.77 -6.90
N ASN A 48 9.69 4.04 -7.23
CA ASN A 48 10.29 5.09 -6.40
C ASN A 48 9.44 5.28 -5.14
N GLN A 49 10.08 5.62 -4.03
CA GLN A 49 9.37 5.90 -2.79
C GLN A 49 8.36 7.04 -2.94
N SER A 50 8.65 8.02 -3.80
CA SER A 50 7.71 9.10 -4.08
C SER A 50 6.40 8.61 -4.68
N ALA A 51 6.42 7.56 -5.50
CA ALA A 51 5.20 6.97 -6.06
C ALA A 51 4.34 6.36 -4.96
N LEU A 52 4.97 5.77 -3.94
CA LEU A 52 4.24 5.14 -2.83
C LEU A 52 3.38 6.14 -2.10
N TYR A 53 3.91 7.30 -1.70
CA TYR A 53 3.10 8.26 -0.97
C TYR A 53 2.15 9.06 -1.87
N LYS A 54 2.51 9.30 -3.13
CA LYS A 54 1.63 10.03 -4.06
C LYS A 54 0.41 9.21 -4.46
N GLU A 55 0.61 7.94 -4.76
CA GLU A 55 -0.46 7.09 -5.28
C GLU A 55 -1.27 6.40 -4.19
N SER A 56 -0.68 6.20 -3.02
CA SER A 56 -1.40 5.65 -1.86
C SER A 56 -2.30 6.68 -1.17
N GLY A 57 -2.05 7.96 -1.42
CA GLY A 57 -2.76 9.03 -0.74
C GLY A 57 -2.32 9.25 0.70
N GLN A 58 -1.28 8.55 1.15
CA GLN A 58 -0.74 8.67 2.49
C GLN A 58 0.30 9.79 2.57
N THR A 59 0.59 10.25 3.78
CA THR A 59 1.62 11.27 3.96
C THR A 59 3.01 10.66 3.75
N LYS A 60 3.96 11.51 3.41
CA LYS A 60 5.36 11.12 3.24
C LYS A 60 5.91 10.47 4.51
N SER A 61 5.59 11.05 5.67
CA SER A 61 6.01 10.54 6.97
C SER A 61 5.47 9.14 7.24
N THR A 62 4.19 8.92 6.97
CA THR A 62 3.53 7.62 7.15
C THR A 62 4.17 6.55 6.26
N ILE A 63 4.39 6.86 5.00
CA ILE A 63 5.02 5.92 4.06
C ILE A 63 6.46 5.64 4.46
N ASN A 64 7.20 6.65 4.90
CA ASN A 64 8.57 6.48 5.35
C ASN A 64 8.67 5.48 6.50
N SER A 65 7.78 5.60 7.47
CA SER A 65 7.72 4.68 8.62
C SER A 65 7.34 3.26 8.18
N ALA A 66 6.37 3.14 7.29
CA ALA A 66 5.93 1.84 6.77
C ALA A 66 7.03 1.15 5.96
N VAL A 67 7.75 1.91 5.13
CA VAL A 67 8.87 1.39 4.33
C VAL A 67 9.96 0.85 5.25
N LYS A 68 10.34 1.59 6.27
CA LYS A 68 11.37 1.15 7.22
C LYS A 68 10.96 -0.11 7.96
N LYS A 69 9.71 -0.20 8.38
CA LYS A 69 9.18 -1.38 9.06
C LYS A 69 9.22 -2.60 8.14
N MET A 70 8.74 -2.45 6.92
CA MET A 70 8.71 -3.56 5.95
C MET A 70 10.11 -3.99 5.52
N GLU A 71 11.04 -3.04 5.41
CA GLU A 71 12.45 -3.35 5.14
C GLU A 71 13.03 -4.20 6.27
N LYS A 72 12.80 -3.79 7.51
CA LYS A 72 13.27 -4.50 8.70
C LYS A 72 12.72 -5.93 8.77
N GLU A 73 11.47 -6.10 8.35
CA GLU A 73 10.81 -7.40 8.34
C GLU A 73 11.19 -8.26 7.13
N GLY A 74 11.99 -7.73 6.20
CA GLY A 74 12.47 -8.46 5.05
C GLY A 74 11.54 -8.50 3.85
N TYR A 75 10.51 -7.65 3.82
CA TYR A 75 9.55 -7.62 2.72
C TYR A 75 10.00 -6.77 1.54
N LEU A 76 10.92 -5.85 1.76
CA LEU A 76 11.40 -5.00 0.68
C LEU A 76 12.86 -4.59 0.90
N THR A 77 13.47 -4.09 -0.18
CA THR A 77 14.82 -3.56 -0.16
C THR A 77 14.82 -2.14 -0.73
N LEU A 78 15.78 -1.35 -0.26
CA LEU A 78 15.96 0.02 -0.73
C LEU A 78 17.25 0.10 -1.54
N SER A 79 17.19 0.84 -2.64
CA SER A 79 18.37 1.11 -3.45
C SER A 79 18.35 2.56 -3.92
N ALA A 80 19.52 3.08 -4.29
CA ALA A 80 19.61 4.42 -4.83
C ALA A 80 18.94 4.47 -6.20
N GLY A 81 17.95 5.36 -6.34
CA GLY A 81 17.31 5.62 -7.60
C GLY A 81 18.03 6.73 -8.35
N THR A 82 17.42 7.21 -9.43
CA THR A 82 17.93 8.33 -10.19
C THR A 82 17.75 9.62 -9.37
N GLY A 83 18.84 10.33 -9.15
CA GLY A 83 18.81 11.58 -8.37
C GLY A 83 18.65 11.32 -6.88
N ARG A 84 17.71 12.05 -6.25
CA ARG A 84 17.44 11.93 -4.80
C ARG A 84 16.38 10.89 -4.46
N ASN A 85 15.81 10.24 -5.46
CA ASN A 85 14.75 9.27 -5.26
C ASN A 85 15.32 7.93 -4.81
N THR A 86 14.69 7.33 -3.80
CA THR A 86 15.02 5.99 -3.37
C THR A 86 14.11 5.01 -4.12
N CYS A 87 14.69 3.97 -4.68
CA CYS A 87 13.94 2.91 -5.33
C CYS A 87 13.62 1.83 -4.29
N VAL A 88 12.35 1.44 -4.22
CA VAL A 88 11.86 0.44 -3.28
C VAL A 88 11.42 -0.78 -4.08
N THR A 89 11.95 -1.95 -3.73
CA THR A 89 11.66 -3.19 -4.44
C THR A 89 11.22 -4.26 -3.47
N LEU A 90 10.14 -4.98 -3.80
CA LEU A 90 9.69 -6.11 -3.00
C LEU A 90 10.69 -7.26 -3.12
N THR A 91 10.98 -7.90 -1.99
CA THR A 91 11.74 -9.15 -1.96
C THR A 91 10.82 -10.29 -2.36
N GLU A 92 11.37 -11.50 -2.47
CA GLU A 92 10.56 -12.69 -2.70
C GLU A 92 9.50 -12.85 -1.61
N LYS A 93 9.86 -12.59 -0.36
CA LYS A 93 8.94 -12.63 0.78
C LYS A 93 7.84 -11.57 0.63
N GLY A 94 8.20 -10.36 0.17
CA GLY A 94 7.24 -9.28 -0.09
C GLY A 94 6.32 -9.61 -1.24
N GLN A 95 6.83 -10.24 -2.28
CA GLN A 95 6.05 -10.67 -3.43
C GLN A 95 5.01 -11.73 -3.02
N GLU A 96 5.38 -12.67 -2.17
CA GLU A 96 4.46 -13.66 -1.63
C GLU A 96 3.36 -13.01 -0.79
N LEU A 97 3.73 -12.04 0.04
CA LEU A 97 2.76 -11.28 0.83
C LEU A 97 1.77 -10.56 -0.07
N MET A 98 2.26 -9.89 -1.11
CA MET A 98 1.42 -9.18 -2.08
C MET A 98 0.46 -10.15 -2.79
N ASN A 99 0.95 -11.29 -3.21
CA ASN A 99 0.13 -12.30 -3.91
C ASN A 99 -1.00 -12.84 -3.05
N ARG A 100 -0.78 -12.93 -1.73
CA ARG A 100 -1.81 -13.38 -0.79
C ARG A 100 -2.79 -12.27 -0.45
N THR A 101 -2.41 -11.01 -0.62
CA THR A 101 -3.20 -9.85 -0.21
C THR A 101 -3.97 -9.25 -1.38
N VAL A 102 -3.35 -9.19 -2.54
CA VAL A 102 -3.88 -8.62 -3.77
C VAL A 102 -4.17 -9.73 -4.78
#